data_e745625ea191592a40772f0c74ea559b
#
_entry.id   e745625ea191592a40772f0c74ea559b
#
_cell.length_a   1.000
_cell.length_b   1.000
_cell.length_c   1.000
_cell.angle_alpha   90.00
_cell.angle_beta   90.00
_cell.angle_gamma   90.00
#
_symmetry.space_group_name_H-M   'P 1'
#
loop_
_entity.id
_entity.type
_entity.pdbx_description
1 polymer ?
#
loop_
_entity_poly.entity_id
_entity_poly.type
_entity_poly.pdbx_seq_one_letter_code
_entity_poly.pdbx_strand_id
1 'polypeptide(L)'
;TIASLLNLGVPKEIFLEELKKFYDLEKKPSLWAYESESKKVKYLNNWSQKQGVVFNEIKSKTEIRKAREREKDLYGIICVVSSEFTYYYLNDPLKTNTFRLGTYHYLNLKDEGDRYIITKEWYTDPFADSLDLNNIKSDEIKSYILNSSSPSYSPDERTQKAIDYAHTYCGAAADDELGFNYNKKYTDFNPQGGDCANFASQILFEGGGFKKNSTW
;
A
#
# COMPACT_ATOMS: atom_id res chain seq x y z
N THR A 1 13.78 6.96 2.68
CA THR A 1 13.79 5.52 2.42
C THR A 1 13.07 5.25 1.11
N ILE A 2 12.61 4.03 0.80
CA ILE A 2 12.02 3.70 -0.52
C ILE A 2 10.94 4.72 -0.93
N ALA A 3 10.08 5.16 -0.01
CA ALA A 3 9.04 6.16 -0.31
C ALA A 3 9.60 7.53 -0.72
N SER A 4 10.67 7.97 -0.10
CA SER A 4 11.33 9.22 -0.50
C SER A 4 12.05 9.11 -1.84
N LEU A 5 12.46 7.90 -2.22
CA LEU A 5 13.05 7.62 -3.52
C LEU A 5 11.99 7.46 -4.63
N LEU A 6 10.76 7.07 -4.28
CA LEU A 6 9.62 7.06 -5.21
C LEU A 6 9.09 8.46 -5.53
N ASN A 7 9.60 9.50 -4.86
CA ASN A 7 9.25 10.88 -5.18
C ASN A 7 9.72 11.18 -6.61
N LEU A 8 8.78 11.29 -7.53
CA LEU A 8 8.93 11.18 -8.99
C LEU A 8 9.73 12.32 -9.66
N GLY A 9 10.39 13.17 -8.87
CA GLY A 9 11.39 14.12 -9.35
C GLY A 9 12.78 13.53 -9.54
N VAL A 10 13.02 12.28 -9.11
CA VAL A 10 14.31 11.60 -9.24
C VAL A 10 14.31 10.80 -10.54
N PRO A 11 15.31 10.96 -11.44
CA PRO A 11 15.47 10.11 -12.61
C PRO A 11 15.43 8.63 -12.24
N LYS A 12 14.71 7.85 -13.04
CA LYS A 12 14.48 6.43 -12.80
C LYS A 12 15.78 5.64 -12.56
N GLU A 13 16.82 5.98 -13.30
CA GLU A 13 18.13 5.34 -13.24
C GLU A 13 18.78 5.54 -11.86
N ILE A 14 18.74 6.76 -11.35
CA ILE A 14 19.25 7.10 -10.01
C ILE A 14 18.44 6.36 -8.94
N PHE A 15 17.12 6.32 -9.09
CA PHE A 15 16.26 5.58 -8.18
C PHE A 15 16.64 4.09 -8.12
N LEU A 16 16.80 3.44 -9.27
CA LEU A 16 17.13 2.01 -9.33
C LEU A 16 18.52 1.70 -8.75
N GLU A 17 19.50 2.56 -8.96
CA GLU A 17 20.83 2.41 -8.34
C GLU A 17 20.78 2.57 -6.81
N GLU A 18 20.01 3.52 -6.30
CA GLU A 18 19.83 3.67 -4.85
C GLU A 18 19.05 2.47 -4.25
N LEU A 19 18.05 1.98 -4.96
CA LEU A 19 17.26 0.83 -4.53
C LEU A 19 18.10 -0.44 -4.40
N LYS A 20 19.03 -0.68 -5.34
CA LYS A 20 19.97 -1.83 -5.31
C LYS A 20 20.75 -1.93 -4.01
N LYS A 21 21.09 -0.80 -3.40
CA LYS A 21 21.89 -0.76 -2.17
C LYS A 21 21.23 -1.43 -0.97
N PHE A 22 19.92 -1.65 -1.04
CA PHE A 22 19.15 -2.27 0.03
C PHE A 22 18.97 -3.79 -0.13
N TYR A 23 19.28 -4.36 -1.30
CA TYR A 23 19.00 -5.75 -1.64
C TYR A 23 20.26 -6.56 -1.90
N ASP A 24 20.32 -7.78 -1.38
CA ASP A 24 21.32 -8.79 -1.74
C ASP A 24 20.93 -9.45 -3.06
N LEU A 25 21.41 -8.91 -4.18
CA LEU A 25 21.04 -9.37 -5.52
C LEU A 25 21.59 -10.75 -5.89
N GLU A 26 22.51 -11.30 -5.10
CA GLU A 26 23.01 -12.68 -5.28
C GLU A 26 22.00 -13.71 -4.79
N LYS A 27 21.09 -13.31 -3.91
CA LYS A 27 20.03 -14.16 -3.39
C LYS A 27 18.74 -14.01 -4.21
N LYS A 28 18.31 -15.13 -4.80
CA LYS A 28 17.10 -15.20 -5.64
C LYS A 28 15.86 -14.52 -5.03
N PRO A 29 15.47 -14.77 -3.74
CA PRO A 29 14.31 -14.11 -3.15
C PRO A 29 14.45 -12.59 -3.00
N SER A 30 15.68 -12.11 -2.81
CA SER A 30 15.98 -10.69 -2.74
C SER A 30 15.98 -10.05 -4.12
N LEU A 31 16.56 -10.71 -5.12
CA LEU A 31 16.53 -10.27 -6.52
C LEU A 31 15.08 -10.11 -7.01
N TRP A 32 14.21 -11.09 -6.76
CA TRP A 32 12.81 -11.01 -7.15
C TRP A 32 12.07 -9.85 -6.48
N ALA A 33 12.36 -9.58 -5.20
CA ALA A 33 11.79 -8.45 -4.50
C ALA A 33 12.25 -7.12 -5.12
N TYR A 34 13.55 -6.98 -5.40
CA TYR A 34 14.11 -5.83 -6.11
C TYR A 34 13.45 -5.62 -7.49
N GLU A 35 13.29 -6.70 -8.26
CA GLU A 35 12.62 -6.64 -9.57
C GLU A 35 11.16 -6.19 -9.44
N SER A 36 10.43 -6.65 -8.42
CA SER A 36 9.06 -6.25 -8.15
C SER A 36 8.96 -4.75 -7.83
N GLU A 37 9.83 -4.25 -6.95
CA GLU A 37 9.88 -2.81 -6.64
C GLU A 37 10.25 -1.97 -7.88
N SER A 38 11.17 -2.46 -8.70
CA SER A 38 11.56 -1.80 -9.95
C SER A 38 10.39 -1.73 -10.96
N LYS A 39 9.59 -2.78 -11.05
CA LYS A 39 8.38 -2.82 -11.89
C LYS A 39 7.31 -1.87 -11.37
N LYS A 40 7.12 -1.79 -10.05
CA LYS A 40 6.17 -0.86 -9.41
C LYS A 40 6.49 0.59 -9.75
N VAL A 41 7.76 0.98 -9.69
CA VAL A 41 8.19 2.33 -10.08
C VAL A 41 7.84 2.61 -11.54
N LYS A 42 8.15 1.66 -12.44
CA LYS A 42 7.80 1.79 -13.85
C LYS A 42 6.29 1.92 -14.06
N TYR A 43 5.51 1.11 -13.34
CA TYR A 43 4.05 1.17 -13.38
C TYR A 43 3.52 2.55 -12.96
N LEU A 44 3.94 3.06 -11.80
CA LEU A 44 3.50 4.35 -11.27
C LEU A 44 3.84 5.51 -12.22
N ASN A 45 5.04 5.49 -12.81
CA ASN A 45 5.44 6.50 -13.80
C ASN A 45 4.55 6.46 -15.05
N ASN A 46 4.33 5.26 -15.61
CA ASN A 46 3.49 5.11 -16.79
C ASN A 46 2.02 5.47 -16.50
N TRP A 47 1.53 5.07 -15.32
CA TRP A 47 0.19 5.42 -14.89
C TRP A 47 0.03 6.94 -14.76
N SER A 48 0.98 7.62 -14.12
CA SER A 48 0.92 9.08 -13.96
C SER A 48 0.89 9.80 -15.31
N GLN A 49 1.72 9.38 -16.26
CA GLN A 49 1.74 9.94 -17.61
C GLN A 49 0.41 9.72 -18.34
N LYS A 50 -0.13 8.48 -18.30
CA LYS A 50 -1.40 8.14 -18.93
C LYS A 50 -2.59 8.89 -18.34
N GLN A 51 -2.60 9.09 -17.02
CA GLN A 51 -3.67 9.79 -16.33
C GLN A 51 -3.52 11.32 -16.35
N GLY A 52 -2.39 11.84 -16.81
CA GLY A 52 -2.08 13.27 -16.76
C GLY A 52 -2.02 13.78 -15.32
N VAL A 53 -1.44 12.98 -14.42
CA VAL A 53 -1.24 13.34 -13.01
C VAL A 53 0.24 13.48 -12.69
N VAL A 54 0.52 14.25 -11.66
CA VAL A 54 1.86 14.41 -11.09
C VAL A 54 1.78 14.05 -9.63
N PHE A 55 2.57 13.06 -9.20
CA PHE A 55 2.78 12.80 -7.78
C PHE A 55 3.72 13.88 -7.23
N ASN A 56 3.28 14.61 -6.23
CA ASN A 56 4.09 15.64 -5.59
C ASN A 56 4.66 15.21 -4.25
N GLU A 57 4.05 14.20 -3.62
CA GLU A 57 4.55 13.67 -2.36
C GLU A 57 4.14 12.20 -2.18
N ILE A 58 5.08 11.41 -1.64
CA ILE A 58 4.82 10.04 -1.17
C ILE A 58 5.40 9.91 0.23
N LYS A 59 4.56 9.60 1.20
CA LYS A 59 4.94 9.35 2.59
C LYS A 59 4.75 7.89 2.92
N SER A 60 5.62 7.33 3.75
CA SER A 60 5.45 5.98 4.30
C SER A 60 5.66 5.96 5.80
N LYS A 61 4.81 5.18 6.46
CA LYS A 61 4.93 4.84 7.86
C LYS A 61 5.06 3.33 7.98
N THR A 62 6.02 2.86 8.76
CA THR A 62 6.26 1.44 8.99
C THR A 62 6.11 1.11 10.46
N GLU A 63 5.36 0.06 10.76
CA GLU A 63 5.23 -0.49 12.10
C GLU A 63 5.72 -1.94 12.13
N ILE A 64 6.73 -2.20 12.95
CA ILE A 64 7.25 -3.56 13.16
C ILE A 64 6.30 -4.30 14.10
N ARG A 65 5.70 -5.38 13.60
CA ARG A 65 4.82 -6.27 14.37
C ARG A 65 5.58 -7.37 15.09
N LYS A 66 6.68 -7.83 14.47
CA LYS A 66 7.50 -8.89 15.01
C LYS A 66 8.91 -8.80 14.47
N ALA A 67 9.89 -8.96 15.35
CA ALA A 67 11.28 -9.15 15.01
C ALA A 67 11.83 -10.39 15.72
N ARG A 68 12.61 -11.20 15.03
CA ARG A 68 13.30 -12.36 15.56
C ARG A 68 14.66 -12.50 14.91
N GLU A 69 15.69 -12.69 15.71
CA GLU A 69 16.95 -13.22 15.22
C GLU A 69 16.74 -14.69 14.82
N ARG A 70 17.08 -15.03 13.59
CA ARG A 70 16.98 -16.39 13.03
C ARG A 70 18.31 -17.11 13.11
N GLU A 71 19.36 -16.40 12.79
CA GLU A 71 20.76 -16.81 12.80
C GLU A 71 21.57 -15.59 13.21
N LYS A 72 22.85 -15.76 13.49
CA LYS A 72 23.75 -14.66 13.79
C LYS A 72 23.67 -13.62 12.69
N ASP A 73 23.40 -12.38 13.05
CA ASP A 73 23.29 -11.21 12.16
C ASP A 73 22.18 -11.32 11.10
N LEU A 74 21.23 -12.25 11.23
CA LEU A 74 20.08 -12.43 10.34
C LEU A 74 18.76 -12.34 11.10
N TYR A 75 17.96 -11.34 10.77
CA TYR A 75 16.69 -11.03 11.43
C TYR A 75 15.50 -11.29 10.51
N GLY A 76 14.51 -11.99 11.00
CA GLY A 76 13.18 -12.09 10.38
C GLY A 76 12.25 -11.03 10.93
N ILE A 77 11.73 -10.18 10.07
CA ILE A 77 10.87 -9.04 10.41
C ILE A 77 9.49 -9.24 9.77
N ILE A 78 8.46 -8.96 10.55
CA ILE A 78 7.11 -8.76 10.06
C ILE A 78 6.73 -7.32 10.34
N CYS A 79 6.34 -6.58 9.31
CA CYS A 79 5.92 -5.20 9.47
C CYS A 79 4.75 -4.84 8.57
N VAL A 80 4.05 -3.81 8.97
CA VAL A 80 2.99 -3.17 8.20
C VAL A 80 3.54 -1.86 7.66
N VAL A 81 3.36 -1.62 6.38
CA VAL A 81 3.75 -0.37 5.73
C VAL A 81 2.49 0.34 5.23
N SER A 82 2.27 1.56 5.68
CA SER A 82 1.27 2.47 5.15
C SER A 82 1.95 3.50 4.26
N SER A 83 1.51 3.61 3.02
CA SER A 83 2.04 4.60 2.06
C SER A 83 0.93 5.51 1.59
N GLU A 84 1.14 6.81 1.75
CA GLU A 84 0.25 7.86 1.28
C GLU A 84 0.85 8.49 0.02
N PHE A 85 0.04 8.57 -1.03
CA PHE A 85 0.39 9.15 -2.32
C PHE A 85 -0.43 10.41 -2.53
N THR A 86 0.22 11.56 -2.62
CA THR A 86 -0.42 12.84 -2.93
C THR A 86 -0.08 13.24 -4.36
N TYR A 87 -1.09 13.61 -5.14
CA TYR A 87 -0.96 13.95 -6.54
C TYR A 87 -1.95 15.04 -6.94
N TYR A 88 -1.70 15.66 -8.10
CA TYR A 88 -2.63 16.59 -8.75
C TYR A 88 -2.75 16.26 -10.25
N TYR A 89 -3.85 16.68 -10.86
CA TYR A 89 -4.02 16.60 -12.31
C TYR A 89 -3.34 17.80 -12.99
N LEU A 90 -2.69 17.56 -14.14
CA LEU A 90 -2.02 18.60 -14.90
C LEU A 90 -2.95 19.76 -15.31
N ASN A 91 -4.23 19.47 -15.51
CA ASN A 91 -5.25 20.46 -15.84
C ASN A 91 -5.86 21.17 -14.61
N ASP A 92 -5.55 20.73 -13.40
CA ASP A 92 -6.00 21.36 -12.14
C ASP A 92 -4.91 21.24 -11.05
N PRO A 93 -3.78 21.95 -11.21
CA PRO A 93 -2.63 21.79 -10.31
C PRO A 93 -2.84 22.36 -8.91
N LEU A 94 -3.91 23.12 -8.68
CA LEU A 94 -4.22 23.69 -7.38
C LEU A 94 -4.99 22.71 -6.47
N LYS A 95 -5.58 21.66 -7.06
CA LYS A 95 -6.33 20.66 -6.34
C LYS A 95 -5.50 19.40 -6.15
N THR A 96 -5.10 19.14 -4.92
CA THR A 96 -4.42 17.91 -4.55
C THR A 96 -5.41 16.80 -4.22
N ASN A 97 -5.04 15.58 -4.56
CA ASN A 97 -5.76 14.35 -4.25
C ASN A 97 -4.81 13.41 -3.51
N THR A 98 -5.35 12.56 -2.67
CA THR A 98 -4.56 11.62 -1.87
C THR A 98 -5.21 10.25 -1.89
N PHE A 99 -4.39 9.20 -1.98
CA PHE A 99 -4.82 7.84 -1.67
C PHE A 99 -3.79 7.13 -0.79
N ARG A 100 -4.23 6.14 -0.05
CA ARG A 100 -3.39 5.36 0.87
C ARG A 100 -3.44 3.89 0.53
N LEU A 101 -2.30 3.22 0.73
CA LEU A 101 -2.14 1.78 0.60
C LEU A 101 -1.51 1.22 1.85
N GLY A 102 -2.07 0.12 2.34
CA GLY A 102 -1.47 -0.65 3.42
C GLY A 102 -0.98 -2.01 2.91
N THR A 103 0.25 -2.37 3.24
CA THR A 103 0.86 -3.65 2.86
C THR A 103 1.49 -4.34 4.07
N TYR A 104 1.43 -5.67 4.07
CA TYR A 104 1.97 -6.50 5.14
C TYR A 104 3.20 -7.23 4.62
N HIS A 105 4.37 -6.91 5.18
CA HIS A 105 5.65 -7.36 4.67
C HIS A 105 6.30 -8.41 5.56
N TYR A 106 6.90 -9.39 4.92
CA TYR A 106 7.77 -10.40 5.52
C TYR A 106 9.19 -10.18 5.00
N LEU A 107 10.12 -9.80 5.86
CA LEU A 107 11.48 -9.44 5.51
C LEU A 107 12.49 -10.35 6.22
N ASN A 108 13.59 -10.68 5.53
CA ASN A 108 14.82 -11.10 6.18
C ASN A 108 15.87 -10.01 5.95
N LEU A 109 16.41 -9.50 7.05
CA LEU A 109 17.45 -8.46 7.07
C LEU A 109 18.74 -9.05 7.59
N LYS A 110 19.82 -8.90 6.84
CA LYS A 110 21.17 -9.20 7.30
C LYS A 110 21.80 -7.92 7.83
N ASP A 111 22.36 -8.00 9.04
CA ASP A 111 23.15 -6.93 9.64
C ASP A 111 24.59 -7.02 9.08
N GLU A 112 25.07 -5.94 8.46
CA GLU A 112 26.44 -5.80 7.99
C GLU A 112 27.25 -4.82 8.85
N GLY A 113 26.70 -4.43 10.00
CA GLY A 113 27.33 -3.56 10.99
C GLY A 113 27.00 -2.08 10.78
N ASP A 114 27.20 -1.56 9.60
CA ASP A 114 26.88 -0.17 9.22
C ASP A 114 25.51 -0.03 8.56
N ARG A 115 24.93 -1.13 8.10
CA ARG A 115 23.64 -1.15 7.39
C ARG A 115 22.95 -2.51 7.48
N TYR A 116 21.67 -2.51 7.15
CA TYR A 116 20.87 -3.73 6.95
C TYR A 116 20.62 -3.97 5.47
N ILE A 117 20.78 -5.22 5.02
CA ILE A 117 20.55 -5.66 3.65
C ILE A 117 19.36 -6.61 3.63
N ILE A 118 18.41 -6.39 2.73
CA ILE A 118 17.27 -7.25 2.49
C ILE A 118 17.75 -8.49 1.74
N THR A 119 17.67 -9.66 2.38
CA THR A 119 18.03 -10.95 1.78
C THR A 119 16.81 -11.73 1.31
N LYS A 120 15.62 -11.33 1.75
CA LYS A 120 14.31 -11.83 1.32
C LYS A 120 13.26 -10.79 1.66
N GLU A 121 12.34 -10.53 0.75
CA GLU A 121 11.12 -9.80 1.01
C GLU A 121 9.95 -10.48 0.29
N TRP A 122 8.81 -10.48 0.93
CA TRP A 122 7.55 -10.88 0.34
C TRP A 122 6.40 -10.07 0.92
N TYR A 123 5.53 -9.62 0.05
CA TYR A 123 4.26 -8.99 0.40
C TYR A 123 3.30 -9.09 -0.79
N THR A 124 2.01 -8.93 -0.55
CA THR A 124 1.02 -8.79 -1.63
C THR A 124 1.03 -7.34 -2.12
N ASP A 125 1.56 -7.13 -3.32
CA ASP A 125 1.61 -5.81 -3.94
C ASP A 125 0.26 -5.47 -4.55
N PRO A 126 -0.42 -4.37 -4.14
CA PRO A 126 -1.69 -3.95 -4.71
C PRO A 126 -1.61 -3.60 -6.20
N PHE A 127 -0.40 -3.34 -6.72
CA PHE A 127 -0.18 -3.04 -8.14
C PHE A 127 0.22 -4.27 -8.97
N ALA A 128 0.44 -5.44 -8.34
CA ALA A 128 1.00 -6.61 -9.01
C ALA A 128 0.14 -7.11 -10.18
N ASP A 129 -1.17 -7.13 -10.00
CA ASP A 129 -2.12 -7.58 -11.02
C ASP A 129 -2.36 -6.53 -12.12
N SER A 130 -1.89 -5.30 -11.91
CA SER A 130 -2.07 -4.17 -12.83
C SER A 130 -0.86 -3.94 -13.73
N LEU A 131 0.15 -4.82 -13.68
CA LEU A 131 1.43 -4.63 -14.39
C LEU A 131 1.35 -4.88 -15.89
N ASP A 132 0.22 -5.30 -16.45
CA ASP A 132 0.00 -5.32 -17.91
C ASP A 132 -0.30 -3.91 -18.42
N LEU A 133 0.77 -3.13 -18.54
CA LEU A 133 0.73 -1.73 -18.95
C LEU A 133 0.20 -1.52 -20.38
N ASN A 134 0.18 -2.57 -21.19
CA ASN A 134 -0.25 -2.49 -22.59
C ASN A 134 -1.78 -2.54 -22.73
N ASN A 135 -2.46 -3.13 -21.74
CA ASN A 135 -3.91 -3.28 -21.72
C ASN A 135 -4.65 -2.23 -20.86
N ILE A 136 -3.94 -1.27 -20.28
CA ILE A 136 -4.60 -0.19 -19.53
C ILE A 136 -5.35 0.72 -20.51
N LYS A 137 -6.67 0.62 -20.49
CA LYS A 137 -7.59 1.48 -21.25
C LYS A 137 -7.85 2.80 -20.49
N SER A 138 -6.78 3.58 -20.29
CA SER A 138 -6.83 4.79 -19.47
C SER A 138 -7.81 5.84 -19.99
N ASP A 139 -7.99 5.96 -21.30
CA ASP A 139 -8.89 6.96 -21.88
C ASP A 139 -10.37 6.64 -21.64
N GLU A 140 -10.75 5.35 -21.67
CA GLU A 140 -12.09 4.90 -21.33
C GLU A 140 -12.39 5.13 -19.84
N ILE A 141 -11.46 4.78 -18.95
CA ILE A 141 -11.60 4.99 -17.51
C ILE A 141 -11.64 6.48 -17.18
N LYS A 142 -10.77 7.28 -17.80
CA LYS A 142 -10.75 8.72 -17.62
C LYS A 142 -12.06 9.37 -18.07
N SER A 143 -12.57 9.00 -19.22
CA SER A 143 -13.88 9.47 -19.72
C SER A 143 -15.01 9.04 -18.79
N TYR A 144 -14.99 7.84 -18.26
CA TYR A 144 -15.95 7.35 -17.28
C TYR A 144 -15.92 8.17 -15.99
N ILE A 145 -14.73 8.44 -15.44
CA ILE A 145 -14.56 9.22 -14.21
C ILE A 145 -15.02 10.67 -14.41
N LEU A 146 -14.64 11.30 -15.54
CA LEU A 146 -14.99 12.70 -15.83
C LEU A 146 -16.48 12.89 -16.14
N ASN A 147 -17.12 11.88 -16.72
CA ASN A 147 -18.54 11.91 -17.06
C ASN A 147 -19.45 11.35 -15.93
N SER A 148 -18.89 10.63 -14.97
CA SER A 148 -19.62 10.26 -13.76
C SER A 148 -19.71 11.49 -12.87
N SER A 149 -20.86 12.17 -12.90
CA SER A 149 -21.19 13.12 -11.84
C SER A 149 -21.05 12.37 -10.50
N SER A 150 -20.12 12.79 -9.66
CA SER A 150 -20.10 12.30 -8.27
C SER A 150 -21.46 12.62 -7.68
N PRO A 151 -22.31 11.63 -7.37
CA PRO A 151 -23.52 11.95 -6.65
C PRO A 151 -23.10 12.63 -5.36
N SER A 152 -23.69 13.77 -5.04
CA SER A 152 -23.55 14.38 -3.72
C SER A 152 -24.34 13.47 -2.75
N TYR A 153 -23.71 12.35 -2.38
CA TYR A 153 -24.29 11.39 -1.46
C TYR A 153 -23.90 11.79 -0.05
N SER A 154 -24.88 12.18 0.73
CA SER A 154 -24.71 12.24 2.17
C SER A 154 -25.07 10.86 2.72
N PRO A 155 -24.13 10.14 3.33
CA PRO A 155 -24.41 8.83 3.89
C PRO A 155 -25.52 8.93 4.96
N ASP A 156 -26.42 7.96 4.99
CA ASP A 156 -27.33 7.82 6.12
C ASP A 156 -26.55 7.45 7.40
N GLU A 157 -27.18 7.55 8.55
CA GLU A 157 -26.53 7.29 9.86
C GLU A 157 -25.87 5.91 9.93
N ARG A 158 -26.48 4.90 9.32
CA ARG A 158 -25.97 3.54 9.28
C ARG A 158 -24.71 3.44 8.43
N THR A 159 -24.74 4.04 7.26
CA THR A 159 -23.59 4.10 6.36
C THR A 159 -22.45 4.90 6.98
N GLN A 160 -22.76 6.02 7.66
CA GLN A 160 -21.76 6.81 8.34
C GLN A 160 -21.06 6.00 9.45
N LYS A 161 -21.80 5.28 10.28
CA LYS A 161 -21.22 4.39 11.31
C LYS A 161 -20.32 3.30 10.72
N ALA A 162 -20.70 2.74 9.56
CA ALA A 162 -19.86 1.78 8.86
C ALA A 162 -18.55 2.41 8.36
N ILE A 163 -18.61 3.63 7.82
CA ILE A 163 -17.43 4.40 7.40
C ILE A 163 -16.53 4.73 8.59
N ASP A 164 -17.12 5.20 9.70
CA ASP A 164 -16.38 5.54 10.92
C ASP A 164 -15.67 4.31 11.50
N TYR A 165 -16.34 3.15 11.48
CA TYR A 165 -15.72 1.88 11.87
C TYR A 165 -14.53 1.54 10.97
N ALA A 166 -14.70 1.67 9.65
CA ALA A 166 -13.64 1.41 8.69
C ALA A 166 -12.44 2.33 8.93
N HIS A 167 -12.65 3.62 9.13
CA HIS A 167 -11.57 4.58 9.43
C HIS A 167 -10.86 4.25 10.74
N THR A 168 -11.61 3.85 11.77
CA THR A 168 -11.05 3.52 13.08
C THR A 168 -10.13 2.28 13.03
N TYR A 169 -10.50 1.28 12.22
CA TYR A 169 -9.86 -0.04 12.26
C TYR A 169 -9.24 -0.49 10.94
N CYS A 170 -9.03 0.39 9.96
CA CYS A 170 -8.44 0.00 8.66
C CYS A 170 -6.94 -0.36 8.72
N GLY A 171 -6.37 -0.43 9.91
CA GLY A 171 -5.01 -0.93 10.12
C GLY A 171 -3.96 -0.12 9.36
N ALA A 172 -3.29 -0.75 8.40
CA ALA A 172 -2.19 -0.14 7.67
C ALA A 172 -2.59 1.09 6.84
N ALA A 173 -3.86 1.22 6.46
CA ALA A 173 -4.38 2.35 5.70
C ALA A 173 -5.14 3.39 6.55
N ALA A 174 -5.14 3.23 7.89
CA ALA A 174 -5.75 4.18 8.81
C ALA A 174 -5.11 5.57 8.70
N ASP A 175 -5.88 6.61 9.07
CA ASP A 175 -5.34 7.95 9.20
C ASP A 175 -4.21 7.99 10.22
N ASP A 176 -3.24 8.90 10.04
CA ASP A 176 -2.08 9.01 10.93
C ASP A 176 -2.45 9.27 12.38
N GLU A 177 -3.55 9.99 12.63
CA GLU A 177 -4.09 10.23 13.97
C GLU A 177 -4.62 8.95 14.64
N LEU A 178 -5.18 8.03 13.87
CA LEU A 178 -5.72 6.77 14.36
C LEU A 178 -4.67 5.65 14.43
N GLY A 179 -3.60 5.76 13.64
CA GLY A 179 -2.50 4.81 13.58
C GLY A 179 -2.93 3.43 13.05
N PHE A 180 -2.12 2.41 13.38
CA PHE A 180 -2.38 1.02 13.01
C PHE A 180 -3.30 0.34 14.05
N ASN A 181 -4.57 0.65 14.00
CA ASN A 181 -5.53 0.20 14.98
C ASN A 181 -6.38 -0.97 14.44
N TYR A 182 -6.32 -2.11 15.11
CA TYR A 182 -7.10 -3.30 14.78
C TYR A 182 -8.11 -3.57 15.88
N ASN A 183 -9.32 -4.00 15.52
CA ASN A 183 -10.30 -4.46 16.49
C ASN A 183 -9.89 -5.81 17.08
N LYS A 184 -9.40 -5.80 18.33
CA LYS A 184 -8.85 -6.98 19.03
C LYS A 184 -9.88 -8.07 19.35
N LYS A 185 -11.16 -7.83 19.11
CA LYS A 185 -12.21 -8.87 19.20
C LYS A 185 -12.14 -9.89 18.06
N TYR A 186 -11.45 -9.53 16.98
CA TYR A 186 -11.35 -10.32 15.75
C TYR A 186 -9.94 -10.81 15.52
N THR A 187 -9.82 -11.97 14.88
CA THR A 187 -8.53 -12.53 14.47
C THR A 187 -7.98 -11.72 13.30
N ASP A 188 -6.72 -11.38 13.35
CA ASP A 188 -5.98 -10.83 12.21
C ASP A 188 -5.55 -11.96 11.28
N PHE A 189 -6.17 -12.04 10.11
CA PHE A 189 -5.86 -13.04 9.08
C PHE A 189 -4.81 -12.58 8.05
N ASN A 190 -4.25 -11.38 8.17
CA ASN A 190 -3.18 -10.92 7.26
C ASN A 190 -2.01 -11.91 7.20
N PRO A 191 -1.54 -12.52 8.31
CA PRO A 191 -0.48 -13.53 8.26
C PRO A 191 -0.87 -14.83 7.55
N GLN A 192 -2.16 -15.04 7.27
CA GLN A 192 -2.71 -16.28 6.69
C GLN A 192 -3.18 -16.09 5.25
N GLY A 193 -2.89 -14.95 4.63
CA GLY A 193 -3.20 -14.69 3.23
C GLY A 193 -4.13 -13.51 2.97
N GLY A 194 -4.58 -12.82 4.00
CA GLY A 194 -5.37 -11.59 3.87
C GLY A 194 -6.57 -11.51 4.78
N ASP A 195 -7.00 -10.29 5.08
CA ASP A 195 -8.07 -9.98 6.04
C ASP A 195 -9.29 -9.28 5.41
N CYS A 196 -9.32 -9.14 4.10
CA CYS A 196 -10.32 -8.32 3.39
C CYS A 196 -11.78 -8.73 3.70
N ALA A 197 -12.08 -10.03 3.61
CA ALA A 197 -13.43 -10.52 3.85
C ALA A 197 -13.83 -10.37 5.33
N ASN A 198 -12.90 -10.69 6.25
CA ASN A 198 -13.10 -10.51 7.68
C ASN A 198 -13.35 -9.04 8.02
N PHE A 199 -12.53 -8.13 7.50
CA PHE A 199 -12.67 -6.70 7.74
C PHE A 199 -13.97 -6.13 7.16
N ALA A 200 -14.34 -6.51 5.92
CA ALA A 200 -15.63 -6.12 5.34
C ALA A 200 -16.82 -6.59 6.19
N SER A 201 -16.75 -7.82 6.71
CA SER A 201 -17.77 -8.35 7.62
C SER A 201 -17.87 -7.55 8.93
N GLN A 202 -16.75 -7.12 9.48
CA GLN A 202 -16.70 -6.28 10.67
C GLN A 202 -17.34 -4.91 10.41
N ILE A 203 -17.01 -4.25 9.29
CA ILE A 203 -17.59 -2.98 8.89
C ILE A 203 -19.12 -3.08 8.83
N LEU A 204 -19.63 -4.12 8.19
CA LEU A 204 -21.08 -4.32 8.06
C LEU A 204 -21.74 -4.65 9.40
N PHE A 205 -21.16 -5.51 10.22
CA PHE A 205 -21.75 -5.96 11.47
C PHE A 205 -21.60 -4.93 12.60
N GLU A 206 -20.37 -4.53 12.94
CA GLU A 206 -20.10 -3.64 14.07
C GLU A 206 -20.44 -2.18 13.74
N GLY A 207 -20.04 -1.71 12.55
CA GLY A 207 -20.32 -0.35 12.08
C GLY A 207 -21.73 -0.20 11.56
N GLY A 208 -22.10 -0.97 10.55
CA GLY A 208 -23.39 -0.86 9.86
C GLY A 208 -24.57 -1.50 10.57
N GLY A 209 -24.36 -2.26 11.67
CA GLY A 209 -25.44 -2.90 12.43
C GLY A 209 -26.22 -3.95 11.62
N PHE A 210 -25.58 -4.58 10.62
CA PHE A 210 -26.18 -5.71 9.91
C PHE A 210 -26.16 -6.96 10.79
N LYS A 211 -27.20 -7.78 10.68
CA LYS A 211 -27.26 -9.04 11.45
C LYS A 211 -26.50 -10.13 10.73
N LYS A 212 -25.65 -10.85 11.45
CA LYS A 212 -25.04 -12.08 10.95
C LYS A 212 -26.10 -13.17 10.82
N ASN A 213 -25.93 -14.04 9.84
CA ASN A 213 -26.73 -15.24 9.64
C ASN A 213 -25.82 -16.45 9.46
N SER A 214 -26.39 -17.65 9.29
CA SER A 214 -25.64 -18.91 9.17
C SER A 214 -24.75 -19.01 7.90
N THR A 215 -24.91 -18.10 6.95
CA THR A 215 -24.15 -18.09 5.70
C THR A 215 -23.09 -16.99 5.66
N TRP A 216 -22.92 -16.25 6.75
CA TRP A 216 -21.99 -15.12 6.84
C TRP A 216 -20.87 -15.37 7.82
#